data_a91a804f4a341cb5ffe211c8efb8d511
#
_entry.id   a91a804f4a341cb5ffe211c8efb8d511
#
_cell.length_a   1.000
_cell.length_b   1.000
_cell.length_c   1.000
_cell.angle_alpha   90.00
_cell.angle_beta   90.00
_cell.angle_gamma   90.00
#
_symmetry.space_group_name_H-M   'P 1'
#
loop_
_entity.id
_entity.type
_entity.pdbx_description
1 polymer ?
#
loop_
_entity_poly.entity_id
_entity_poly.type
_entity_poly.pdbx_seq_one_letter_code
_entity_poly.pdbx_strand_id
1 'polypeptide(L)'
;MSNGDILQAVIAPLARLWRRSTSAAVDLKPESAERHYRDGVLKVRSGDVDGALAEFDKALDRAPGFADAVLARAELLDGQGRCEAARGEYERARQLWSEMPAGAPDRRYLFRRRGHFAFEIEAYELVRANVRNKILPQLAHGNALLVRGRAEEALDSYERALRIRPNLPELLALKGEALSALGRYEEAIQAFDSVLAAFPADVETLNGRGIARMALGKVAEANDDWRRQLELLPQAQSSARACVAMRQGNNEAAFHSFGLALAKEPANAYWPLYRLTAGRLTGAPRDPVVVPPGAQWPAPLLALHAGQATEEDALARADMPCRRTETLFQLGVLALAGNPAAARRHWEEVVGRGAPALIEYAAARNELARLG
;
A
#
# COMPACT_ATOMS: atom_id res chain seq x y z
N MET A 1 7.47 3.71 25.78
CA MET A 1 7.84 4.16 24.43
C MET A 1 8.34 5.59 24.53
N SER A 2 9.50 5.88 24.00
CA SER A 2 10.05 7.27 24.01
C SER A 2 9.25 8.13 23.02
N ASN A 3 9.26 9.46 23.23
CA ASN A 3 8.65 10.42 22.29
C ASN A 3 9.15 10.22 20.84
N GLY A 4 10.35 9.65 20.66
CA GLY A 4 10.90 9.32 19.36
C GLY A 4 10.19 8.17 18.64
N ASP A 5 9.64 7.20 19.36
CA ASP A 5 8.94 6.03 18.76
C ASP A 5 7.53 6.42 18.27
N ILE A 6 6.89 7.36 18.98
CA ILE A 6 5.58 7.91 18.58
C ILE A 6 5.75 8.80 17.34
N LEU A 7 6.81 9.60 17.29
CA LEU A 7 7.14 10.44 16.14
C LEU A 7 7.44 9.60 14.90
N GLN A 8 8.17 8.48 15.01
CA GLN A 8 8.42 7.56 13.88
C GLN A 8 7.15 6.85 13.40
N ALA A 9 6.25 6.47 14.29
CA ALA A 9 4.99 5.81 13.91
C ALA A 9 4.02 6.74 13.17
N VAL A 10 4.06 8.05 13.46
CA VAL A 10 3.26 9.09 12.77
C VAL A 10 3.95 9.56 11.49
N ILE A 11 5.29 9.70 11.49
CA ILE A 11 6.06 10.24 10.36
C ILE A 11 6.30 9.19 9.26
N ALA A 12 6.38 7.90 9.56
CA ALA A 12 6.66 6.86 8.56
C ALA A 12 5.58 6.70 7.47
N PRO A 13 4.27 6.82 7.74
CA PRO A 13 3.25 6.91 6.70
C PRO A 13 3.36 8.19 5.87
N LEU A 14 3.64 9.34 6.53
CA LEU A 14 3.80 10.65 5.90
C LEU A 14 5.05 10.68 4.99
N ALA A 15 6.15 10.08 5.39
CA ALA A 15 7.36 9.97 4.57
C ALA A 15 7.17 9.12 3.31
N ARG A 16 6.22 8.17 3.29
CA ARG A 16 5.85 7.40 2.09
C ARG A 16 4.99 8.20 1.12
N LEU A 17 4.08 9.02 1.60
CA LEU A 17 3.28 9.95 0.81
C LEU A 17 4.14 11.06 0.18
N TRP A 18 5.16 11.53 0.89
CA TRP A 18 6.06 12.59 0.48
C TRP A 18 7.15 12.16 -0.51
N ARG A 19 7.48 10.87 -0.61
CA ARG A 19 8.44 10.38 -1.62
C ARG A 19 7.99 10.59 -3.06
N ARG A 20 6.72 10.87 -3.30
CA ARG A 20 6.13 10.98 -4.65
C ARG A 20 6.07 12.40 -5.21
N SER A 21 6.26 13.43 -4.39
CA SER A 21 6.15 14.84 -4.80
C SER A 21 7.44 15.47 -5.34
N THR A 22 8.59 14.81 -5.26
CA THR A 22 9.90 15.44 -5.48
C THR A 22 10.72 14.85 -6.64
N SER A 23 10.11 14.29 -7.68
CA SER A 23 10.84 13.66 -8.79
C SER A 23 11.18 14.56 -9.97
N ALA A 24 10.99 15.87 -9.89
CA ALA A 24 11.52 16.81 -10.90
C ALA A 24 12.41 17.84 -10.19
N ALA A 25 13.69 17.88 -10.57
CA ALA A 25 14.58 18.97 -10.23
C ALA A 25 14.12 20.24 -11.00
N VAL A 26 13.14 20.93 -10.45
CA VAL A 26 12.79 22.28 -10.92
C VAL A 26 13.76 23.23 -10.21
N ASP A 27 14.47 24.01 -10.99
CA ASP A 27 15.38 25.06 -10.49
C ASP A 27 14.54 26.20 -9.90
N LEU A 28 14.27 26.13 -8.61
CA LEU A 28 13.47 27.12 -7.90
C LEU A 28 14.36 28.29 -7.48
N LYS A 29 13.84 29.50 -7.65
CA LYS A 29 14.53 30.73 -7.17
C LYS A 29 14.87 30.55 -5.68
N PRO A 30 16.07 30.99 -5.24
CA PRO A 30 16.58 30.78 -3.87
C PRO A 30 15.63 31.22 -2.76
N GLU A 31 14.74 32.15 -3.05
CA GLU A 31 13.83 32.78 -2.10
C GLU A 31 12.35 32.43 -2.36
N SER A 32 12.04 31.40 -3.14
CA SER A 32 10.64 31.04 -3.42
C SER A 32 10.01 30.31 -2.23
N ALA A 33 8.71 30.48 -2.03
CA ALA A 33 7.95 29.76 -1.01
C ALA A 33 8.06 28.23 -1.19
N GLU A 34 8.08 27.77 -2.44
CA GLU A 34 8.20 26.35 -2.79
C GLU A 34 9.56 25.78 -2.39
N ARG A 35 10.65 26.59 -2.47
CA ARG A 35 11.94 26.14 -2.03
C ARG A 35 11.98 25.95 -0.51
N HIS A 36 11.52 26.95 0.25
CA HIS A 36 11.44 26.84 1.71
C HIS A 36 10.55 25.67 2.12
N TYR A 37 9.45 25.45 1.44
CA TYR A 37 8.60 24.27 1.67
C TYR A 37 9.37 22.96 1.45
N ARG A 38 10.13 22.83 0.35
CA ARG A 38 10.97 21.64 0.07
C ARG A 38 12.06 21.45 1.11
N ASP A 39 12.73 22.52 1.51
CA ASP A 39 13.77 22.47 2.53
C ASP A 39 13.21 22.04 3.88
N GLY A 40 12.02 22.52 4.25
CA GLY A 40 11.25 22.06 5.40
C GLY A 40 10.94 20.57 5.34
N VAL A 41 10.46 20.09 4.19
CA VAL A 41 10.20 18.66 3.92
C VAL A 41 11.47 17.81 4.10
N LEU A 42 12.62 18.28 3.62
CA LEU A 42 13.89 17.57 3.77
C LEU A 42 14.31 17.50 5.24
N LYS A 43 14.13 18.58 6.01
CA LYS A 43 14.40 18.63 7.44
C LYS A 43 13.52 17.72 8.27
N VAL A 44 12.23 17.59 7.91
CA VAL A 44 11.35 16.58 8.53
C VAL A 44 11.92 15.17 8.33
N ARG A 45 12.43 14.87 7.13
CA ARG A 45 13.03 13.55 6.82
C ARG A 45 14.30 13.26 7.61
N SER A 46 15.06 14.28 7.94
CA SER A 46 16.27 14.16 8.77
C SER A 46 15.98 14.19 10.27
N GLY A 47 14.71 14.39 10.68
CA GLY A 47 14.31 14.50 12.08
C GLY A 47 14.54 15.88 12.70
N ASP A 48 14.96 16.89 11.92
CA ASP A 48 15.13 18.29 12.35
C ASP A 48 13.76 18.99 12.32
N VAL A 49 12.97 18.75 13.34
CA VAL A 49 11.58 19.26 13.44
C VAL A 49 11.53 20.78 13.58
N ASP A 50 12.38 21.34 14.41
CA ASP A 50 12.42 22.80 14.65
C ASP A 50 12.93 23.55 13.41
N GLY A 51 13.94 23.00 12.75
CA GLY A 51 14.41 23.52 11.48
C GLY A 51 13.37 23.42 10.38
N ALA A 52 12.56 22.36 10.37
CA ALA A 52 11.46 22.19 9.41
C ALA A 52 10.35 23.24 9.64
N LEU A 53 9.97 23.48 10.89
CA LEU A 53 9.00 24.52 11.25
C LEU A 53 9.48 25.90 10.79
N ALA A 54 10.76 26.23 11.04
CA ALA A 54 11.34 27.51 10.60
C ALA A 54 11.33 27.68 9.06
N GLU A 55 11.52 26.59 8.30
CA GLU A 55 11.43 26.67 6.84
C GLU A 55 9.97 26.79 6.36
N PHE A 56 9.01 26.13 7.00
CA PHE A 56 7.60 26.33 6.68
C PHE A 56 7.12 27.73 7.03
N ASP A 57 7.60 28.33 8.13
CA ASP A 57 7.32 29.73 8.45
C ASP A 57 7.83 30.67 7.35
N LYS A 58 9.06 30.50 6.87
CA LYS A 58 9.60 31.27 5.75
C LYS A 58 8.80 31.08 4.46
N ALA A 59 8.32 29.87 4.21
CA ALA A 59 7.44 29.61 3.07
C ALA A 59 6.12 30.38 3.17
N LEU A 60 5.54 30.43 4.38
CA LEU A 60 4.28 31.12 4.66
C LEU A 60 4.42 32.64 4.74
N ASP A 61 5.58 33.16 5.14
CA ASP A 61 5.90 34.58 5.07
C ASP A 61 5.93 35.08 3.60
N ARG A 62 6.37 34.23 2.67
CA ARG A 62 6.44 34.52 1.24
C ARG A 62 5.11 34.29 0.52
N ALA A 63 4.37 33.29 0.91
CA ALA A 63 3.07 32.90 0.36
C ALA A 63 2.11 32.51 1.49
N PRO A 64 1.42 33.46 2.11
CA PRO A 64 0.47 33.19 3.21
C PRO A 64 -0.67 32.23 2.85
N GLY A 65 -1.00 32.13 1.57
CA GLY A 65 -2.02 31.21 1.02
C GLY A 65 -1.46 29.84 0.60
N PHE A 66 -0.20 29.50 0.94
CA PHE A 66 0.38 28.23 0.55
C PHE A 66 -0.14 27.08 1.44
N ALA A 67 -1.29 26.53 1.07
CA ALA A 67 -2.04 25.55 1.84
C ALA A 67 -1.22 24.32 2.25
N ASP A 68 -0.31 23.84 1.38
CA ASP A 68 0.55 22.69 1.69
C ASP A 68 1.57 22.97 2.80
N ALA A 69 2.09 24.21 2.86
CA ALA A 69 2.99 24.62 3.93
C ALA A 69 2.25 24.80 5.26
N VAL A 70 1.02 25.33 5.21
CA VAL A 70 0.13 25.43 6.39
C VAL A 70 -0.15 24.04 6.94
N LEU A 71 -0.51 23.08 6.10
CA LEU A 71 -0.78 21.72 6.52
C LEU A 71 0.47 21.05 7.11
N ALA A 72 1.61 21.13 6.41
CA ALA A 72 2.85 20.52 6.89
C ALA A 72 3.27 21.06 8.25
N ARG A 73 3.06 22.36 8.50
CA ARG A 73 3.29 22.98 9.81
C ARG A 73 2.32 22.47 10.88
N ALA A 74 1.03 22.33 10.52
CA ALA A 74 0.02 21.77 11.42
C ALA A 74 0.40 20.35 11.87
N GLU A 75 0.80 19.48 10.93
CA GLU A 75 1.21 18.10 11.20
C GLU A 75 2.41 18.03 12.17
N LEU A 76 3.40 18.92 12.02
CA LEU A 76 4.55 18.97 12.92
C LEU A 76 4.20 19.49 14.31
N LEU A 77 3.34 20.51 14.40
CA LEU A 77 2.86 21.05 15.68
C LEU A 77 2.07 19.99 16.45
N ASP A 78 1.25 19.22 15.75
CA ASP A 78 0.48 18.12 16.32
C ASP A 78 1.41 17.02 16.83
N GLY A 79 2.40 16.63 16.02
CA GLY A 79 3.43 15.67 16.41
C GLY A 79 4.27 16.10 17.64
N GLN A 80 4.39 17.40 17.89
CA GLN A 80 5.00 17.95 19.10
C GLN A 80 4.03 18.06 20.30
N GLY A 81 2.75 17.68 20.13
CA GLY A 81 1.72 17.84 21.14
C GLY A 81 1.23 19.29 21.33
N ARG A 82 1.57 20.19 20.42
CA ARG A 82 1.12 21.61 20.41
C ARG A 82 -0.27 21.72 19.76
N CYS A 83 -1.20 20.98 20.30
CA CYS A 83 -2.50 20.70 19.71
C CYS A 83 -3.34 21.95 19.39
N GLU A 84 -3.35 22.98 20.23
CA GLU A 84 -4.13 24.20 19.96
C GLU A 84 -3.58 24.98 18.77
N ALA A 85 -2.26 25.05 18.63
CA ALA A 85 -1.62 25.69 17.49
C ALA A 85 -1.85 24.88 16.19
N ALA A 86 -1.73 23.56 16.27
CA ALA A 86 -2.01 22.67 15.14
C ALA A 86 -3.44 22.82 14.62
N ARG A 87 -4.41 22.92 15.53
CA ARG A 87 -5.81 23.11 15.17
C ARG A 87 -6.06 24.35 14.33
N GLY A 88 -5.54 25.50 14.76
CA GLY A 88 -5.69 26.74 14.00
C GLY A 88 -5.13 26.64 12.58
N GLU A 89 -4.01 25.93 12.43
CA GLU A 89 -3.39 25.69 11.13
C GLU A 89 -4.21 24.70 10.27
N TYR A 90 -4.78 23.65 10.85
CA TYR A 90 -5.67 22.75 10.12
C TYR A 90 -6.94 23.47 9.61
N GLU A 91 -7.55 24.31 10.44
CA GLU A 91 -8.71 25.12 10.03
C GLU A 91 -8.34 26.09 8.88
N ARG A 92 -7.16 26.73 8.98
CA ARG A 92 -6.64 27.63 7.93
C ARG A 92 -6.35 26.87 6.62
N ALA A 93 -5.72 25.72 6.67
CA ALA A 93 -5.47 24.92 5.48
C ALA A 93 -6.78 24.50 4.81
N ARG A 94 -7.79 24.10 5.59
CA ARG A 94 -9.13 23.76 5.09
C ARG A 94 -9.77 24.94 4.35
N GLN A 95 -9.71 26.14 4.91
CA GLN A 95 -10.26 27.33 4.29
C GLN A 95 -9.55 27.62 2.96
N LEU A 96 -8.22 27.65 2.93
CA LEU A 96 -7.44 27.88 1.74
C LEU A 96 -7.76 26.89 0.61
N TRP A 97 -7.98 25.62 0.91
CA TRP A 97 -8.38 24.64 -0.10
C TRP A 97 -9.83 24.80 -0.56
N SER A 98 -10.73 25.28 0.29
CA SER A 98 -12.13 25.53 -0.12
C SER A 98 -12.24 26.68 -1.12
N GLU A 99 -11.31 27.62 -1.08
CA GLU A 99 -11.24 28.81 -1.92
C GLU A 99 -10.50 28.58 -3.25
N MET A 100 -9.86 27.41 -3.43
CA MET A 100 -9.12 27.10 -4.67
C MET A 100 -10.05 26.94 -5.88
N PRO A 101 -9.70 27.57 -7.04
CA PRO A 101 -10.53 27.52 -8.24
C PRO A 101 -10.68 26.10 -8.80
N ALA A 102 -11.81 25.89 -9.47
CA ALA A 102 -12.17 24.65 -10.13
C ALA A 102 -11.31 24.36 -11.37
N GLY A 103 -10.07 24.12 -11.29
CA GLY A 103 -9.14 23.88 -12.40
C GLY A 103 -7.68 24.00 -11.99
N ALA A 104 -7.41 24.27 -10.72
CA ALA A 104 -6.06 24.27 -10.19
C ALA A 104 -5.38 22.92 -10.47
N PRO A 105 -4.10 22.90 -10.91
CA PRO A 105 -3.38 21.68 -11.18
C PRO A 105 -3.39 20.79 -9.94
N ASP A 106 -3.63 19.51 -10.17
CA ASP A 106 -3.60 18.46 -9.13
C ASP A 106 -4.79 18.36 -8.17
N ARG A 107 -5.99 18.67 -8.65
CA ARG A 107 -7.24 18.47 -7.90
C ARG A 107 -7.38 17.03 -7.34
N ARG A 108 -6.88 16.00 -8.02
CA ARG A 108 -6.95 14.60 -7.57
C ARG A 108 -6.09 14.36 -6.34
N TYR A 109 -4.92 14.99 -6.26
CA TYR A 109 -4.05 14.99 -5.11
C TYR A 109 -4.68 15.76 -3.93
N LEU A 110 -5.26 16.93 -4.19
CA LEU A 110 -5.98 17.75 -3.21
C LEU A 110 -7.24 17.06 -2.68
N PHE A 111 -7.98 16.32 -3.52
CA PHE A 111 -9.14 15.53 -3.08
C PHE A 111 -8.75 14.37 -2.16
N ARG A 112 -7.65 13.72 -2.45
CA ARG A 112 -7.10 12.64 -1.62
C ARG A 112 -6.61 13.19 -0.27
N ARG A 113 -5.97 14.35 -0.27
CA ARG A 113 -5.60 15.07 0.96
C ARG A 113 -6.80 15.64 1.70
N ARG A 114 -7.84 16.11 1.01
CA ARG A 114 -9.08 16.56 1.65
C ARG A 114 -9.79 15.46 2.44
N GLY A 115 -9.80 14.24 1.94
CA GLY A 115 -10.35 13.10 2.66
C GLY A 115 -9.56 12.83 3.95
N HIS A 116 -8.23 12.79 3.84
CA HIS A 116 -7.34 12.60 4.99
C HIS A 116 -7.42 13.76 5.98
N PHE A 117 -7.48 14.98 5.48
CA PHE A 117 -7.59 16.21 6.26
C PHE A 117 -8.95 16.36 6.98
N ALA A 118 -10.07 16.03 6.33
CA ALA A 118 -11.36 16.00 7.00
C ALA A 118 -11.38 14.99 8.15
N PHE A 119 -10.71 13.86 7.97
CA PHE A 119 -10.49 12.85 8.98
C PHE A 119 -9.64 13.36 10.15
N GLU A 120 -8.53 14.05 9.88
CA GLU A 120 -7.65 14.60 10.93
C GLU A 120 -8.32 15.70 11.75
N ILE A 121 -9.10 16.59 11.12
CA ILE A 121 -9.92 17.59 11.85
C ILE A 121 -10.97 16.91 12.71
N GLU A 122 -11.67 15.93 12.19
CA GLU A 122 -12.63 15.18 12.96
C GLU A 122 -11.98 14.39 14.10
N ALA A 123 -10.83 13.76 13.86
CA ALA A 123 -10.04 13.09 14.88
C ALA A 123 -9.54 14.10 15.94
N TYR A 124 -9.14 15.29 15.50
CA TYR A 124 -8.72 16.38 16.39
C TYR A 124 -9.87 16.91 17.26
N GLU A 125 -11.05 17.14 16.70
CA GLU A 125 -12.23 17.55 17.48
C GLU A 125 -12.67 16.51 18.51
N LEU A 126 -12.48 15.23 18.19
CA LEU A 126 -12.64 14.10 19.12
C LEU A 126 -11.63 14.14 20.27
N VAL A 127 -10.40 14.48 19.98
CA VAL A 127 -9.33 14.66 20.99
C VAL A 127 -9.70 15.80 21.94
N ARG A 128 -10.29 16.89 21.41
CA ARG A 128 -10.71 18.05 22.20
C ARG A 128 -11.94 17.78 23.09
N ALA A 129 -12.89 16.96 22.65
CA ALA A 129 -14.14 16.67 23.38
C ALA A 129 -13.96 15.75 24.59
N ASN A 130 -12.80 15.76 25.27
CA ASN A 130 -12.47 14.89 26.41
C ASN A 130 -12.38 13.39 26.10
N VAL A 131 -12.41 13.03 24.83
CA VAL A 131 -12.08 11.69 24.31
C VAL A 131 -10.55 11.53 24.19
N ARG A 132 -9.82 12.52 24.72
CA ARG A 132 -8.37 12.62 24.81
C ARG A 132 -7.80 11.26 25.21
N ASN A 133 -7.03 10.65 24.32
CA ASN A 133 -6.23 9.46 24.55
C ASN A 133 -6.95 8.07 24.48
N LYS A 134 -8.17 7.94 24.00
CA LYS A 134 -8.79 6.60 23.93
C LYS A 134 -8.71 5.93 22.54
N ILE A 135 -8.85 6.69 21.46
CA ILE A 135 -8.80 6.12 20.09
C ILE A 135 -7.36 5.94 19.58
N LEU A 136 -6.54 7.00 19.61
CA LEU A 136 -5.17 6.93 19.08
C LEU A 136 -4.28 5.87 19.76
N PRO A 137 -4.28 5.70 21.09
CA PRO A 137 -3.55 4.61 21.71
C PRO A 137 -4.07 3.23 21.30
N GLN A 138 -5.39 3.05 21.16
CA GLN A 138 -5.94 1.78 20.70
C GLN A 138 -5.56 1.49 19.25
N LEU A 139 -5.61 2.51 18.38
CA LEU A 139 -5.16 2.43 16.99
C LEU A 139 -3.68 2.04 16.90
N ALA A 140 -2.81 2.78 17.58
CA ALA A 140 -1.37 2.52 17.57
C ALA A 140 -1.03 1.15 18.17
N HIS A 141 -1.72 0.76 19.24
CA HIS A 141 -1.56 -0.55 19.86
C HIS A 141 -2.02 -1.67 18.92
N GLY A 142 -3.19 -1.52 18.30
CA GLY A 142 -3.72 -2.47 17.32
C GLY A 142 -2.78 -2.64 16.11
N ASN A 143 -2.27 -1.55 15.55
CA ASN A 143 -1.31 -1.59 14.45
C ASN A 143 -0.01 -2.34 14.85
N ALA A 144 0.53 -2.07 16.04
CA ALA A 144 1.71 -2.76 16.53
C ALA A 144 1.48 -4.26 16.77
N LEU A 145 0.30 -4.65 17.17
CA LEU A 145 -0.11 -6.05 17.35
C LEU A 145 -0.28 -6.75 16.00
N LEU A 146 -0.94 -6.11 15.04
CA LEU A 146 -1.15 -6.66 13.70
C LEU A 146 0.18 -6.94 12.99
N VAL A 147 1.14 -6.00 13.05
CA VAL A 147 2.50 -6.18 12.51
C VAL A 147 3.23 -7.36 13.16
N ARG A 148 2.94 -7.66 14.42
CA ARG A 148 3.51 -8.82 15.15
C ARG A 148 2.73 -10.12 14.94
N GLY A 149 1.74 -10.15 14.07
CA GLY A 149 0.89 -11.31 13.80
C GLY A 149 -0.14 -11.62 14.90
N ARG A 150 -0.36 -10.70 15.86
CA ARG A 150 -1.33 -10.84 16.96
C ARG A 150 -2.67 -10.23 16.57
N ALA A 151 -3.26 -10.78 15.50
CA ALA A 151 -4.41 -10.19 14.83
C ALA A 151 -5.69 -10.15 15.71
N GLU A 152 -5.89 -11.13 16.60
CA GLU A 152 -7.03 -11.14 17.54
C GLU A 152 -6.96 -9.96 18.52
N GLU A 153 -5.80 -9.70 19.09
CA GLU A 153 -5.61 -8.60 20.01
C GLU A 153 -5.64 -7.22 19.31
N ALA A 154 -5.20 -7.20 18.04
CA ALA A 154 -5.34 -6.01 17.19
C ALA A 154 -6.82 -5.71 16.95
N LEU A 155 -7.62 -6.73 16.61
CA LEU A 155 -9.06 -6.62 16.43
C LEU A 155 -9.76 -6.07 17.68
N ASP A 156 -9.44 -6.61 18.85
CA ASP A 156 -9.93 -6.09 20.15
C ASP A 156 -9.64 -4.60 20.35
N SER A 157 -8.43 -4.19 19.96
CA SER A 157 -8.01 -2.78 20.08
C SER A 157 -8.80 -1.88 19.14
N TYR A 158 -9.00 -2.30 17.88
CA TYR A 158 -9.82 -1.57 16.92
C TYR A 158 -11.29 -1.51 17.31
N GLU A 159 -11.84 -2.60 17.86
CA GLU A 159 -13.21 -2.64 18.34
C GLU A 159 -13.44 -1.74 19.57
N ARG A 160 -12.46 -1.64 20.48
CA ARG A 160 -12.50 -0.65 21.57
C ARG A 160 -12.53 0.78 21.03
N ALA A 161 -11.75 1.07 19.99
CA ALA A 161 -11.76 2.36 19.34
C ALA A 161 -13.09 2.63 18.62
N LEU A 162 -13.64 1.63 17.92
CA LEU A 162 -14.94 1.71 17.24
C LEU A 162 -16.13 1.86 18.19
N ARG A 163 -16.05 1.35 19.44
CA ARG A 163 -17.08 1.64 20.46
C ARG A 163 -17.15 3.12 20.82
N ILE A 164 -16.04 3.83 20.67
CA ILE A 164 -16.00 5.28 20.91
C ILE A 164 -16.54 6.02 19.67
N ARG A 165 -16.18 5.54 18.46
CA ARG A 165 -16.64 6.08 17.19
C ARG A 165 -16.93 4.98 16.16
N PRO A 166 -18.20 4.56 16.03
CA PRO A 166 -18.58 3.37 15.28
C PRO A 166 -18.28 3.39 13.77
N ASN A 167 -18.27 4.56 13.14
CA ASN A 167 -18.20 4.69 11.69
C ASN A 167 -16.90 5.34 11.21
N LEU A 168 -15.79 5.13 11.92
CA LEU A 168 -14.51 5.67 11.53
C LEU A 168 -13.91 4.81 10.39
N PRO A 169 -13.81 5.31 9.15
CA PRO A 169 -13.45 4.49 7.99
C PRO A 169 -12.09 3.81 8.12
N GLU A 170 -11.10 4.51 8.67
CA GLU A 170 -9.76 3.95 8.89
C GLU A 170 -9.78 2.79 9.87
N LEU A 171 -10.52 2.91 10.99
CA LEU A 171 -10.66 1.80 11.94
C LEU A 171 -11.45 0.62 11.35
N LEU A 172 -12.44 0.90 10.49
CA LEU A 172 -13.17 -0.15 9.79
C LEU A 172 -12.27 -0.87 8.78
N ALA A 173 -11.41 -0.14 8.05
CA ALA A 173 -10.43 -0.75 7.15
C ALA A 173 -9.45 -1.64 7.92
N LEU A 174 -8.86 -1.13 9.01
CA LEU A 174 -7.94 -1.89 9.87
C LEU A 174 -8.62 -3.09 10.56
N LYS A 175 -9.88 -2.95 10.97
CA LYS A 175 -10.70 -4.09 11.43
C LYS A 175 -10.84 -5.14 10.34
N GLY A 176 -11.09 -4.73 9.09
CA GLY A 176 -11.16 -5.62 7.93
C GLY A 176 -9.83 -6.34 7.67
N GLU A 177 -8.70 -5.66 7.80
CA GLU A 177 -7.36 -6.26 7.69
C GLU A 177 -7.10 -7.29 8.80
N ALA A 178 -7.42 -6.96 10.06
CA ALA A 178 -7.27 -7.89 11.18
C ALA A 178 -8.17 -9.13 11.02
N LEU A 179 -9.42 -8.94 10.61
CA LEU A 179 -10.35 -10.02 10.30
C LEU A 179 -9.84 -10.91 9.16
N SER A 180 -9.28 -10.30 8.12
CA SER A 180 -8.66 -11.04 7.01
C SER A 180 -7.46 -11.86 7.47
N ALA A 181 -6.62 -11.32 8.35
CA ALA A 181 -5.49 -12.04 8.95
C ALA A 181 -5.94 -13.23 9.82
N LEU A 182 -7.14 -13.17 10.39
CA LEU A 182 -7.77 -14.23 11.16
C LEU A 182 -8.55 -15.26 10.31
N GLY A 183 -8.61 -15.04 8.98
CA GLY A 183 -9.42 -15.86 8.07
C GLY A 183 -10.93 -15.61 8.15
N ARG A 184 -11.38 -14.57 8.85
CA ARG A 184 -12.80 -14.17 9.00
C ARG A 184 -13.22 -13.29 7.82
N TYR A 185 -13.16 -13.84 6.61
CA TYR A 185 -13.24 -13.08 5.37
C TYR A 185 -14.61 -12.44 5.11
N GLU A 186 -15.72 -13.08 5.49
CA GLU A 186 -17.06 -12.52 5.35
C GLU A 186 -17.22 -11.24 6.17
N GLU A 187 -16.72 -11.26 7.40
CA GLU A 187 -16.76 -10.10 8.28
C GLU A 187 -15.82 -8.99 7.81
N ALA A 188 -14.65 -9.38 7.27
CA ALA A 188 -13.73 -8.44 6.66
C ALA A 188 -14.38 -7.70 5.47
N ILE A 189 -15.08 -8.42 4.59
CA ILE A 189 -15.83 -7.84 3.47
C ILE A 189 -16.86 -6.83 3.96
N GLN A 190 -17.63 -7.14 5.01
CA GLN A 190 -18.61 -6.20 5.58
C GLN A 190 -17.95 -4.91 6.10
N ALA A 191 -16.79 -5.04 6.74
CA ALA A 191 -16.03 -3.88 7.21
C ALA A 191 -15.53 -3.03 6.03
N PHE A 192 -14.96 -3.66 4.99
CA PHE A 192 -14.53 -2.98 3.77
C PHE A 192 -15.68 -2.37 2.97
N ASP A 193 -16.84 -3.04 2.90
CA ASP A 193 -18.04 -2.50 2.26
C ASP A 193 -18.51 -1.21 2.92
N SER A 194 -18.43 -1.15 4.26
CA SER A 194 -18.77 0.06 5.01
C SER A 194 -17.83 1.23 4.67
N VAL A 195 -16.54 0.97 4.45
CA VAL A 195 -15.57 1.99 4.01
C VAL A 195 -15.86 2.41 2.58
N LEU A 196 -16.07 1.46 1.66
CA LEU A 196 -16.28 1.73 0.24
C LEU A 196 -17.62 2.40 -0.06
N ALA A 197 -18.61 2.25 0.81
CA ALA A 197 -19.87 3.00 0.74
C ALA A 197 -19.63 4.51 0.89
N ALA A 198 -18.69 4.92 1.76
CA ALA A 198 -18.32 6.31 1.96
C ALA A 198 -17.20 6.78 1.00
N PHE A 199 -16.27 5.89 0.67
CA PHE A 199 -15.07 6.15 -0.14
C PHE A 199 -14.91 5.13 -1.27
N PRO A 200 -15.73 5.19 -2.34
CA PRO A 200 -15.75 4.19 -3.42
C PRO A 200 -14.44 4.08 -4.22
N ALA A 201 -13.55 5.06 -4.08
CA ALA A 201 -12.26 5.14 -4.77
C ALA A 201 -11.06 4.81 -3.87
N ASP A 202 -11.28 4.25 -2.67
CA ASP A 202 -10.19 3.85 -1.80
C ASP A 202 -9.52 2.57 -2.30
N VAL A 203 -8.32 2.75 -2.90
CA VAL A 203 -7.59 1.69 -3.59
C VAL A 203 -7.08 0.59 -2.66
N GLU A 204 -6.82 0.90 -1.40
CA GLU A 204 -6.32 -0.05 -0.41
C GLU A 204 -7.45 -0.90 0.12
N THR A 205 -8.60 -0.32 0.39
CA THR A 205 -9.81 -1.05 0.79
C THR A 205 -10.33 -1.94 -0.35
N LEU A 206 -10.30 -1.47 -1.61
CA LEU A 206 -10.61 -2.33 -2.77
C LEU A 206 -9.67 -3.54 -2.83
N ASN A 207 -8.36 -3.36 -2.60
CA ASN A 207 -7.42 -4.46 -2.55
C ASN A 207 -7.74 -5.44 -1.41
N GLY A 208 -7.98 -4.94 -0.20
CA GLY A 208 -8.31 -5.76 0.98
C GLY A 208 -9.57 -6.59 0.74
N ARG A 209 -10.63 -5.98 0.21
CA ARG A 209 -11.88 -6.68 -0.14
C ARG A 209 -11.68 -7.71 -1.24
N GLY A 210 -10.90 -7.38 -2.28
CA GLY A 210 -10.55 -8.32 -3.34
C GLY A 210 -9.81 -9.56 -2.79
N ILE A 211 -8.85 -9.38 -1.88
CA ILE A 211 -8.15 -10.49 -1.21
C ILE A 211 -9.13 -11.36 -0.41
N ALA A 212 -10.01 -10.75 0.38
CA ALA A 212 -10.99 -11.49 1.18
C ALA A 212 -12.00 -12.26 0.29
N ARG A 213 -12.49 -11.65 -0.80
CA ARG A 213 -13.34 -12.30 -1.80
C ARG A 213 -12.64 -13.47 -2.48
N MET A 214 -11.38 -13.29 -2.86
CA MET A 214 -10.57 -14.34 -3.47
C MET A 214 -10.37 -15.52 -2.52
N ALA A 215 -10.15 -15.28 -1.23
CA ALA A 215 -10.04 -16.32 -0.20
C ALA A 215 -11.30 -17.17 -0.11
N LEU A 216 -12.46 -16.55 -0.23
CA LEU A 216 -13.77 -17.24 -0.26
C LEU A 216 -14.10 -17.90 -1.60
N GLY A 217 -13.22 -17.83 -2.59
CA GLY A 217 -13.48 -18.36 -3.94
C GLY A 217 -14.40 -17.50 -4.81
N LYS A 218 -14.73 -16.28 -4.39
CA LYS A 218 -15.51 -15.30 -5.14
C LYS A 218 -14.63 -14.60 -6.19
N VAL A 219 -14.11 -15.39 -7.13
CA VAL A 219 -13.06 -14.96 -8.08
C VAL A 219 -13.51 -13.78 -8.93
N ALA A 220 -14.74 -13.84 -9.48
CA ALA A 220 -15.25 -12.77 -10.34
C ALA A 220 -15.35 -11.43 -9.58
N GLU A 221 -15.93 -11.46 -8.38
CA GLU A 221 -16.08 -10.26 -7.55
C GLU A 221 -14.73 -9.68 -7.09
N ALA A 222 -13.75 -10.54 -6.80
CA ALA A 222 -12.39 -10.11 -6.46
C ALA A 222 -11.72 -9.41 -7.66
N ASN A 223 -11.89 -9.97 -8.86
CA ASN A 223 -11.36 -9.41 -10.09
C ASN A 223 -12.02 -8.07 -10.45
N ASP A 224 -13.29 -7.86 -10.10
CA ASP A 224 -13.98 -6.57 -10.26
C ASP A 224 -13.38 -5.51 -9.35
N ASP A 225 -13.10 -5.83 -8.08
CA ASP A 225 -12.43 -4.92 -7.16
C ASP A 225 -11.03 -4.52 -7.69
N TRP A 226 -10.25 -5.47 -8.18
CA TRP A 226 -8.92 -5.19 -8.71
C TRP A 226 -8.95 -4.47 -10.07
N ARG A 227 -9.99 -4.69 -10.89
CA ARG A 227 -10.21 -3.88 -12.11
C ARG A 227 -10.45 -2.43 -11.72
N ARG A 228 -11.31 -2.20 -10.74
CA ARG A 228 -11.60 -0.85 -10.25
C ARG A 228 -10.34 -0.21 -9.64
N GLN A 229 -9.55 -0.97 -8.90
CA GLN A 229 -8.26 -0.50 -8.38
C GLN A 229 -7.29 -0.09 -9.51
N LEU A 230 -7.18 -0.88 -10.58
CA LEU A 230 -6.33 -0.55 -11.74
C LEU A 230 -6.76 0.73 -12.46
N GLU A 231 -8.05 0.99 -12.57
CA GLU A 231 -8.57 2.25 -13.14
C GLU A 231 -8.16 3.46 -12.30
N LEU A 232 -8.13 3.32 -10.98
CA LEU A 232 -7.80 4.39 -10.04
C LEU A 232 -6.29 4.62 -9.86
N LEU A 233 -5.48 3.59 -10.08
CA LEU A 233 -4.03 3.68 -9.92
C LEU A 233 -3.39 4.51 -11.04
N PRO A 234 -2.55 5.51 -10.70
CA PRO A 234 -1.81 6.30 -11.69
C PRO A 234 -0.89 5.43 -12.54
N GLN A 235 -0.75 5.76 -13.84
CA GLN A 235 0.14 5.06 -14.77
C GLN A 235 1.60 5.05 -14.31
N ALA A 236 2.03 6.09 -13.60
CA ALA A 236 3.39 6.18 -13.04
C ALA A 236 3.68 5.11 -11.96
N GLN A 237 2.65 4.48 -11.37
CA GLN A 237 2.79 3.42 -10.35
C GLN A 237 2.87 2.03 -11.00
N SER A 238 3.87 1.83 -11.85
CA SER A 238 4.01 0.61 -12.67
C SER A 238 4.10 -0.67 -11.82
N SER A 239 4.83 -0.66 -10.70
CA SER A 239 4.94 -1.82 -9.80
C SER A 239 3.61 -2.18 -9.14
N ALA A 240 2.89 -1.18 -8.61
CA ALA A 240 1.57 -1.42 -8.02
C ALA A 240 0.58 -1.95 -9.06
N ARG A 241 0.55 -1.34 -10.25
CA ARG A 241 -0.30 -1.78 -11.36
C ARG A 241 0.02 -3.21 -11.80
N ALA A 242 1.30 -3.56 -11.87
CA ALA A 242 1.77 -4.89 -12.24
C ALA A 242 1.28 -5.96 -11.26
N CYS A 243 1.43 -5.71 -9.95
CA CYS A 243 0.96 -6.62 -8.91
C CYS A 243 -0.56 -6.82 -8.95
N VAL A 244 -1.32 -5.74 -9.14
CA VAL A 244 -2.79 -5.82 -9.23
C VAL A 244 -3.22 -6.56 -10.49
N ALA A 245 -2.60 -6.29 -11.64
CA ALA A 245 -2.89 -6.97 -12.89
C ALA A 245 -2.64 -8.49 -12.80
N MET A 246 -1.54 -8.88 -12.12
CA MET A 246 -1.22 -10.29 -11.91
C MET A 246 -2.23 -10.98 -10.98
N ARG A 247 -2.65 -10.32 -9.89
CA ARG A 247 -3.73 -10.85 -9.03
C ARG A 247 -5.04 -11.04 -9.78
N GLN A 248 -5.38 -10.11 -10.67
CA GLN A 248 -6.56 -10.16 -11.51
C GLN A 248 -6.49 -11.26 -12.58
N GLY A 249 -5.33 -11.87 -12.80
CA GLY A 249 -5.07 -12.78 -13.91
C GLY A 249 -4.93 -12.09 -15.26
N ASN A 250 -4.82 -10.75 -15.30
CA ASN A 250 -4.51 -10.01 -16.52
C ASN A 250 -3.00 -10.07 -16.80
N ASN A 251 -2.55 -11.24 -17.26
CA ASN A 251 -1.14 -11.54 -17.43
C ASN A 251 -0.46 -10.66 -18.49
N GLU A 252 -1.18 -10.19 -19.51
CA GLU A 252 -0.66 -9.27 -20.53
C GLU A 252 -0.36 -7.89 -19.93
N ALA A 253 -1.31 -7.31 -19.21
CA ALA A 253 -1.10 -6.05 -18.51
C ALA A 253 -0.02 -6.17 -17.43
N ALA A 254 0.08 -7.31 -16.74
CA ALA A 254 1.12 -7.61 -15.77
C ALA A 254 2.50 -7.63 -16.45
N PHE A 255 2.65 -8.37 -17.56
CA PHE A 255 3.89 -8.44 -18.32
C PHE A 255 4.42 -7.07 -18.74
N HIS A 256 3.55 -6.24 -19.31
CA HIS A 256 3.90 -4.86 -19.69
C HIS A 256 4.29 -4.01 -18.49
N SER A 257 3.49 -4.03 -17.43
CA SER A 257 3.70 -3.19 -16.24
C SER A 257 4.93 -3.61 -15.44
N PHE A 258 5.27 -4.92 -15.37
CA PHE A 258 6.53 -5.38 -14.78
C PHE A 258 7.74 -4.95 -15.61
N GLY A 259 7.61 -4.87 -16.94
CA GLY A 259 8.65 -4.29 -17.80
C GLY A 259 8.96 -2.83 -17.44
N LEU A 260 7.92 -2.02 -17.23
CA LEU A 260 8.07 -0.64 -16.79
C LEU A 260 8.61 -0.52 -15.36
N ALA A 261 8.20 -1.43 -14.45
CA ALA A 261 8.72 -1.48 -13.09
C ALA A 261 10.21 -1.85 -13.07
N LEU A 262 10.62 -2.84 -13.85
CA LEU A 262 12.01 -3.25 -13.99
C LEU A 262 12.90 -2.13 -14.53
N ALA A 263 12.42 -1.35 -15.51
CA ALA A 263 13.16 -0.20 -16.04
C ALA A 263 13.38 0.90 -14.99
N LYS A 264 12.47 1.05 -14.02
CA LYS A 264 12.59 2.03 -12.94
C LYS A 264 13.39 1.54 -11.74
N GLU A 265 13.29 0.26 -11.44
CA GLU A 265 13.86 -0.38 -10.26
C GLU A 265 14.64 -1.64 -10.66
N PRO A 266 15.74 -1.52 -11.42
CA PRO A 266 16.46 -2.67 -11.97
C PRO A 266 17.12 -3.57 -10.90
N ALA A 267 17.30 -3.05 -9.68
CA ALA A 267 17.84 -3.81 -8.56
C ALA A 267 16.81 -4.71 -7.86
N ASN A 268 15.52 -4.58 -8.17
CA ASN A 268 14.49 -5.41 -7.56
C ASN A 268 14.40 -6.76 -8.28
N ALA A 269 14.91 -7.81 -7.63
CA ALA A 269 15.00 -9.14 -8.20
C ALA A 269 13.64 -9.83 -8.48
N TYR A 270 12.55 -9.33 -7.92
CA TYR A 270 11.20 -9.85 -8.18
C TYR A 270 10.63 -9.39 -9.53
N TRP A 271 11.00 -8.22 -10.03
CA TRP A 271 10.43 -7.73 -11.28
C TRP A 271 10.80 -8.59 -12.49
N PRO A 272 12.05 -9.06 -12.65
CA PRO A 272 12.37 -10.03 -13.70
C PRO A 272 11.58 -11.33 -13.55
N LEU A 273 11.46 -11.86 -12.33
CA LEU A 273 10.74 -13.11 -12.07
C LEU A 273 9.26 -13.00 -12.47
N TYR A 274 8.55 -11.99 -11.98
CA TYR A 274 7.13 -11.83 -12.28
C TYR A 274 6.87 -11.46 -13.74
N ARG A 275 7.79 -10.75 -14.39
CA ARG A 275 7.71 -10.49 -15.83
C ARG A 275 7.84 -11.79 -16.64
N LEU A 276 8.80 -12.64 -16.29
CA LEU A 276 8.96 -13.98 -16.91
C LEU A 276 7.71 -14.83 -16.69
N THR A 277 7.19 -14.82 -15.48
CA THR A 277 5.95 -15.52 -15.10
C THR A 277 4.78 -15.10 -15.99
N ALA A 278 4.50 -13.81 -16.05
CA ALA A 278 3.43 -13.24 -16.86
C ALA A 278 3.64 -13.53 -18.36
N GLY A 279 4.89 -13.44 -18.84
CA GLY A 279 5.25 -13.77 -20.22
C GLY A 279 5.00 -15.23 -20.57
N ARG A 280 5.29 -16.16 -19.67
CA ARG A 280 4.98 -17.60 -19.89
C ARG A 280 3.48 -17.87 -19.91
N LEU A 281 2.72 -17.21 -19.07
CA LEU A 281 1.24 -17.36 -19.01
C LEU A 281 0.53 -16.75 -20.23
N THR A 282 1.17 -15.82 -20.93
CA THR A 282 0.61 -15.21 -22.15
C THR A 282 1.22 -15.76 -23.45
N GLY A 283 2.27 -16.56 -23.37
CA GLY A 283 3.04 -16.98 -24.55
C GLY A 283 3.91 -15.86 -25.15
N ALA A 284 4.13 -14.76 -24.43
CA ALA A 284 4.97 -13.65 -24.89
C ALA A 284 6.43 -14.09 -25.14
N PRO A 285 7.20 -13.35 -25.97
CA PRO A 285 8.63 -13.61 -26.17
C PRO A 285 9.37 -13.68 -24.83
N ARG A 286 10.26 -14.66 -24.71
CA ARG A 286 11.02 -14.87 -23.47
C ARG A 286 12.18 -13.88 -23.39
N ASP A 287 12.19 -13.07 -22.35
CA ASP A 287 13.38 -12.31 -22.02
C ASP A 287 14.50 -13.26 -21.56
N PRO A 288 15.78 -12.94 -21.82
CA PRO A 288 16.91 -13.69 -21.26
C PRO A 288 16.81 -13.71 -19.73
N VAL A 289 16.90 -14.89 -19.13
CA VAL A 289 16.87 -15.02 -17.67
C VAL A 289 18.26 -14.71 -17.14
N VAL A 290 18.40 -13.59 -16.45
CA VAL A 290 19.62 -13.24 -15.72
C VAL A 290 19.45 -13.69 -14.27
N VAL A 291 20.26 -14.66 -13.86
CA VAL A 291 20.29 -15.13 -12.46
C VAL A 291 21.33 -14.29 -11.71
N PRO A 292 20.94 -13.49 -10.71
CA PRO A 292 21.91 -12.74 -9.93
C PRO A 292 22.88 -13.66 -9.20
N PRO A 293 24.16 -13.29 -9.05
CA PRO A 293 25.11 -14.09 -8.28
C PRO A 293 24.70 -14.10 -6.79
N GLY A 294 24.72 -15.28 -6.20
CA GLY A 294 24.36 -15.49 -4.79
C GLY A 294 23.07 -16.28 -4.59
N ALA A 295 22.88 -16.77 -3.37
CA ALA A 295 21.78 -17.67 -3.02
C ALA A 295 20.55 -16.92 -2.44
N GLN A 296 20.51 -15.59 -2.54
CA GLN A 296 19.42 -14.82 -1.95
C GLN A 296 18.13 -14.97 -2.75
N TRP A 297 17.01 -15.06 -2.04
CA TRP A 297 15.69 -15.14 -2.62
C TRP A 297 15.35 -13.84 -3.40
N PRO A 298 14.74 -13.89 -4.61
CA PRO A 298 14.20 -15.05 -5.35
C PRO A 298 15.16 -15.68 -6.39
N ALA A 299 16.46 -15.53 -6.29
CA ALA A 299 17.42 -16.07 -7.25
C ALA A 299 17.23 -17.58 -7.56
N PRO A 300 16.87 -18.47 -6.60
CA PRO A 300 16.56 -19.87 -6.90
C PRO A 300 15.41 -20.05 -7.88
N LEU A 301 14.41 -19.18 -7.87
CA LEU A 301 13.28 -19.23 -8.81
C LEU A 301 13.69 -18.76 -10.20
N LEU A 302 14.55 -17.76 -10.31
CA LEU A 302 15.14 -17.36 -11.59
C LEU A 302 16.01 -18.48 -12.19
N ALA A 303 16.81 -19.16 -11.36
CA ALA A 303 17.60 -20.31 -11.77
C ALA A 303 16.72 -21.47 -12.28
N LEU A 304 15.58 -21.70 -11.63
CA LEU A 304 14.58 -22.68 -12.08
C LEU A 304 14.03 -22.31 -13.48
N HIS A 305 13.67 -21.05 -13.70
CA HIS A 305 13.22 -20.56 -15.01
C HIS A 305 14.29 -20.61 -16.10
N ALA A 306 15.57 -20.51 -15.71
CA ALA A 306 16.72 -20.63 -16.62
C ALA A 306 17.12 -22.08 -16.93
N GLY A 307 16.50 -23.07 -16.27
CA GLY A 307 16.90 -24.48 -16.37
C GLY A 307 18.23 -24.79 -15.67
N GLN A 308 18.69 -23.93 -14.77
CA GLN A 308 19.92 -24.04 -13.99
C GLN A 308 19.70 -24.67 -12.59
N ALA A 309 18.47 -24.92 -12.21
CA ALA A 309 18.07 -25.57 -10.98
C ALA A 309 16.93 -26.55 -11.25
N THR A 310 16.86 -27.61 -10.46
CA THR A 310 15.74 -28.56 -10.49
C THR A 310 14.59 -28.10 -9.58
N GLU A 311 13.44 -28.76 -9.71
CA GLU A 311 12.30 -28.59 -8.79
C GLU A 311 12.70 -28.87 -7.34
N GLU A 312 13.47 -29.97 -7.12
CA GLU A 312 13.96 -30.37 -5.81
C GLU A 312 14.89 -29.32 -5.20
N ASP A 313 15.82 -28.76 -6.01
CA ASP A 313 16.70 -27.67 -5.57
C ASP A 313 15.93 -26.42 -5.14
N ALA A 314 14.91 -26.04 -5.91
CA ALA A 314 14.09 -24.86 -5.62
C ALA A 314 13.25 -25.06 -4.35
N LEU A 315 12.65 -26.23 -4.18
CA LEU A 315 11.85 -26.57 -3.00
C LEU A 315 12.72 -26.71 -1.74
N ALA A 316 13.93 -27.25 -1.85
CA ALA A 316 14.88 -27.35 -0.72
C ALA A 316 15.30 -25.96 -0.18
N ARG A 317 15.34 -24.95 -1.06
CA ARG A 317 15.67 -23.55 -0.69
C ARG A 317 14.48 -22.73 -0.24
N ALA A 318 13.27 -23.25 -0.36
CA ALA A 318 12.03 -22.62 0.06
C ALA A 318 11.75 -22.89 1.55
N ASP A 319 12.63 -22.39 2.41
CA ASP A 319 12.69 -22.61 3.86
C ASP A 319 11.56 -21.93 4.66
N MET A 320 10.81 -21.03 4.01
CA MET A 320 9.68 -20.31 4.60
C MET A 320 8.36 -20.67 3.88
N PRO A 321 7.21 -20.65 4.59
CA PRO A 321 5.91 -20.97 3.99
C PRO A 321 5.58 -20.12 2.76
N CYS A 322 5.88 -18.81 2.77
CA CYS A 322 5.67 -17.93 1.63
C CYS A 322 6.56 -18.32 0.44
N ARG A 323 7.85 -18.60 0.67
CA ARG A 323 8.77 -19.04 -0.38
C ARG A 323 8.33 -20.35 -1.03
N ARG A 324 7.80 -21.27 -0.22
CA ARG A 324 7.25 -22.52 -0.74
C ARG A 324 6.00 -22.29 -1.61
N THR A 325 5.14 -21.37 -1.23
CA THR A 325 3.98 -20.97 -2.03
C THR A 325 4.41 -20.35 -3.36
N GLU A 326 5.39 -19.43 -3.32
CA GLU A 326 5.98 -18.84 -4.52
C GLU A 326 6.60 -19.91 -5.43
N THR A 327 7.38 -20.85 -4.87
CA THR A 327 8.01 -21.95 -5.65
C THR A 327 6.96 -22.81 -6.34
N LEU A 328 5.96 -23.27 -5.62
CA LEU A 328 4.87 -24.09 -6.17
C LEU A 328 4.13 -23.37 -7.29
N PHE A 329 3.88 -22.08 -7.13
CA PHE A 329 3.25 -21.29 -8.19
C PHE A 329 4.12 -21.28 -9.47
N GLN A 330 5.42 -21.04 -9.34
CA GLN A 330 6.37 -21.01 -10.47
C GLN A 330 6.50 -22.39 -11.14
N LEU A 331 6.48 -23.47 -10.37
CA LEU A 331 6.46 -24.84 -10.90
C LEU A 331 5.21 -25.10 -11.76
N GLY A 332 4.05 -24.64 -11.30
CA GLY A 332 2.81 -24.69 -12.08
C GLY A 332 2.93 -23.93 -13.40
N VAL A 333 3.51 -22.72 -13.38
CA VAL A 333 3.76 -21.91 -14.59
C VAL A 333 4.69 -22.62 -15.58
N LEU A 334 5.74 -23.27 -15.08
CA LEU A 334 6.69 -24.02 -15.92
C LEU A 334 6.08 -25.28 -16.50
N ALA A 335 5.24 -25.97 -15.74
CA ALA A 335 4.60 -27.20 -16.17
C ALA A 335 3.46 -26.97 -17.19
N LEU A 336 2.82 -25.80 -17.20
CA LEU A 336 1.59 -25.51 -17.93
C LEU A 336 1.63 -25.95 -19.41
N ALA A 337 2.71 -25.60 -20.11
CA ALA A 337 2.82 -25.84 -21.55
C ALA A 337 2.99 -27.34 -21.92
N GLY A 338 3.60 -28.16 -21.05
CA GLY A 338 3.91 -29.54 -21.32
C GLY A 338 3.08 -30.55 -20.52
N ASN A 339 2.62 -30.16 -19.35
CA ASN A 339 1.87 -31.00 -18.43
C ASN A 339 0.83 -30.19 -17.61
N PRO A 340 -0.30 -29.81 -18.19
CA PRO A 340 -1.34 -29.05 -17.50
C PRO A 340 -1.86 -29.73 -16.22
N ALA A 341 -1.85 -31.04 -16.14
CA ALA A 341 -2.24 -31.78 -14.94
C ALA A 341 -1.26 -31.57 -13.78
N ALA A 342 0.04 -31.48 -14.07
CA ALA A 342 1.05 -31.12 -13.06
C ALA A 342 0.90 -29.65 -12.65
N ALA A 343 0.66 -28.74 -13.59
CA ALA A 343 0.39 -27.33 -13.30
C ALA A 343 -0.80 -27.19 -12.35
N ARG A 344 -1.88 -27.89 -12.63
CA ARG A 344 -3.07 -27.92 -11.76
C ARG A 344 -2.73 -28.36 -10.35
N ARG A 345 -2.03 -29.48 -10.17
CA ARG A 345 -1.65 -29.98 -8.83
C ARG A 345 -0.84 -28.96 -8.03
N HIS A 346 0.14 -28.32 -8.67
CA HIS A 346 0.93 -27.30 -8.00
C HIS A 346 0.09 -26.10 -7.58
N TRP A 347 -0.82 -25.62 -8.40
CA TRP A 347 -1.70 -24.49 -8.08
C TRP A 347 -2.79 -24.85 -7.05
N GLU A 348 -3.30 -26.07 -7.07
CA GLU A 348 -4.18 -26.59 -6.00
C GLU A 348 -3.46 -26.61 -4.65
N GLU A 349 -2.17 -27.00 -4.62
CA GLU A 349 -1.36 -26.92 -3.40
C GLU A 349 -1.14 -25.47 -2.95
N VAL A 350 -0.89 -24.53 -3.88
CA VAL A 350 -0.81 -23.08 -3.57
C VAL A 350 -2.09 -22.60 -2.88
N VAL A 351 -3.24 -22.94 -3.44
CA VAL A 351 -4.55 -22.54 -2.88
C VAL A 351 -4.81 -23.24 -1.55
N GLY A 352 -4.49 -24.53 -1.43
CA GLY A 352 -4.62 -25.30 -0.20
C GLY A 352 -3.79 -24.80 0.98
N ARG A 353 -2.70 -24.07 0.71
CA ARG A 353 -1.88 -23.43 1.74
C ARG A 353 -2.53 -22.22 2.41
N GLY A 354 -3.58 -21.65 1.80
CA GLY A 354 -4.41 -20.62 2.41
C GLY A 354 -3.69 -19.29 2.68
N ALA A 355 -2.86 -18.82 1.74
CA ALA A 355 -2.15 -17.55 1.85
C ALA A 355 -2.70 -16.47 0.89
N PRO A 356 -3.95 -15.99 1.05
CA PRO A 356 -4.64 -15.16 0.06
C PRO A 356 -4.03 -13.77 -0.13
N ALA A 357 -3.22 -13.30 0.81
CA ALA A 357 -2.49 -12.04 0.69
C ALA A 357 -1.36 -12.10 -0.35
N LEU A 358 -0.84 -13.29 -0.67
CA LEU A 358 0.19 -13.47 -1.69
C LEU A 358 -0.41 -13.30 -3.09
N ILE A 359 0.39 -12.73 -3.99
CA ILE A 359 0.00 -12.56 -5.41
C ILE A 359 -0.24 -13.93 -6.06
N GLU A 360 0.61 -14.88 -5.76
CA GLU A 360 0.60 -16.25 -6.27
C GLU A 360 -0.70 -16.99 -5.96
N TYR A 361 -1.30 -16.73 -4.80
CA TYR A 361 -2.58 -17.34 -4.44
C TYR A 361 -3.71 -16.92 -5.39
N ALA A 362 -3.83 -15.61 -5.63
CA ALA A 362 -4.84 -15.08 -6.53
C ALA A 362 -4.59 -15.49 -7.99
N ALA A 363 -3.31 -15.44 -8.42
CA ALA A 363 -2.90 -15.86 -9.74
C ALA A 363 -3.18 -17.36 -9.95
N ALA A 364 -2.86 -18.23 -8.99
CA ALA A 364 -3.14 -19.66 -9.07
C ALA A 364 -4.64 -19.94 -9.19
N ARG A 365 -5.49 -19.25 -8.42
CA ARG A 365 -6.96 -19.40 -8.55
C ARG A 365 -7.47 -18.99 -9.93
N ASN A 366 -6.96 -17.90 -10.50
CA ASN A 366 -7.33 -17.49 -11.84
C ASN A 366 -6.87 -18.52 -12.90
N GLU A 367 -5.66 -19.06 -12.78
CA GLU A 367 -5.17 -20.09 -13.72
C GLU A 367 -5.93 -21.42 -13.56
N LEU A 368 -6.27 -21.82 -12.33
CA LEU A 368 -7.14 -22.98 -12.09
C LEU A 368 -8.52 -22.79 -12.73
N ALA A 369 -9.12 -21.60 -12.63
CA ALA A 369 -10.38 -21.30 -13.27
C ALA A 369 -10.31 -21.35 -14.80
N ARG A 370 -9.15 -21.08 -15.41
CA ARG A 370 -8.92 -21.21 -16.87
C ARG A 370 -8.75 -22.66 -17.32
N LEU A 371 -8.23 -23.51 -16.44
CA LEU A 371 -8.08 -24.93 -16.73
C LEU A 371 -9.39 -25.73 -16.60
N GLY A 372 -10.44 -25.13 -16.09
CA GLY A 372 -11.77 -25.74 -15.90
C GLY A 372 -11.83 -26.52 -14.62
#